data_3fb1fb37991d2aee3add89d0caeeee28
#
_entry.id   3fb1fb37991d2aee3add89d0caeeee28
#
_cell.length_a   1.000
_cell.length_b   1.000
_cell.length_c   1.000
_cell.angle_alpha   90.00
_cell.angle_beta   90.00
_cell.angle_gamma   90.00
#
_symmetry.space_group_name_H-M   'P 1'
#
loop_
_entity.id
_entity.type
_entity.pdbx_description
1 polymer ?
#
loop_
_entity_poly.entity_id
_entity_poly.type
_entity_poly.pdbx_seq_one_letter_code
_entity_poly.pdbx_strand_id
1 'polypeptide(L)'
;MNNFHTLPNDSKRIIIEQTALKQGLSKQIIEKDLWVSTLLEIVFTLPFADKLVFKGGTSLSKVWGLIERFSEDIDLAVDRSLFGFEGDLTTKQIKKLRKASSLFVSNEFLSELQSAINRFDLDKFIELEVQPDGEGDKTYPEPRQIFIKYQSLFDTELSYVKPQIILEIGARSLFEPTQKSSINSIVATEFPNVQTSVVSTDITTSVAAKTFLEKAFLLHELFTTNGCSKAERRSRHLYDLERMMDKEFALAAIKDDELWNTIHHHRDVFTHMHDVDYTPDIRDRIVLVPPTEFYQVWAADYANMQSSMIYGESISFDKLIDRMKELENSFRHSK
;
A
#
# COMPACT_ATOMS: atom_id res chain seq x y z
N MET A 1 -23.50 8.10 20.69
CA MET A 1 -22.14 8.58 20.35
C MET A 1 -22.24 9.64 19.27
N ASN A 2 -21.43 10.70 19.36
CA ASN A 2 -21.43 11.72 18.32
C ASN A 2 -20.60 11.22 17.14
N ASN A 3 -21.21 11.06 15.96
CA ASN A 3 -20.50 10.66 14.75
C ASN A 3 -19.62 11.84 14.30
N PHE A 4 -18.31 11.60 14.11
CA PHE A 4 -17.33 12.63 13.72
C PHE A 4 -17.76 13.38 12.45
N HIS A 5 -18.23 12.67 11.43
CA HIS A 5 -18.59 13.26 10.14
C HIS A 5 -19.76 14.26 10.23
N THR A 6 -20.62 14.13 11.25
CA THR A 6 -21.75 15.03 11.48
C THR A 6 -21.45 16.18 12.45
N LEU A 7 -20.27 16.21 13.07
CA LEU A 7 -19.88 17.32 13.96
C LEU A 7 -19.71 18.64 13.19
N PRO A 8 -19.90 19.80 13.86
CA PRO A 8 -19.49 21.09 13.31
C PRO A 8 -17.99 21.13 12.96
N ASN A 9 -17.61 21.84 11.91
CA ASN A 9 -16.23 21.91 11.44
C ASN A 9 -15.25 22.36 12.53
N ASP A 10 -15.63 23.30 13.39
CA ASP A 10 -14.78 23.76 14.49
C ASP A 10 -14.50 22.64 15.51
N SER A 11 -15.51 21.82 15.83
CA SER A 11 -15.32 20.65 16.71
C SER A 11 -14.40 19.60 16.06
N LYS A 12 -14.56 19.34 14.76
CA LYS A 12 -13.68 18.45 14.00
C LYS A 12 -12.23 18.95 14.02
N ARG A 13 -12.02 20.26 13.78
CA ARG A 13 -10.67 20.87 13.82
C ARG A 13 -10.03 20.69 15.20
N ILE A 14 -10.73 20.98 16.28
CA ILE A 14 -10.21 20.82 17.64
C ILE A 14 -9.78 19.37 17.90
N ILE A 15 -10.60 18.38 17.54
CA ILE A 15 -10.29 16.97 17.73
C ILE A 15 -9.02 16.58 16.95
N ILE A 16 -8.93 16.96 15.68
CA ILE A 16 -7.77 16.67 14.83
C ILE A 16 -6.51 17.36 15.37
N GLU A 17 -6.58 18.64 15.75
CA GLU A 17 -5.44 19.39 16.29
C GLU A 17 -4.94 18.81 17.61
N GLN A 18 -5.83 18.40 18.50
CA GLN A 18 -5.43 17.72 19.74
C GLN A 18 -4.80 16.36 19.49
N THR A 19 -5.34 15.58 18.54
CA THR A 19 -4.73 14.31 18.11
C THR A 19 -3.34 14.56 17.54
N ALA A 20 -3.19 15.55 16.67
CA ALA A 20 -1.94 15.93 16.05
C ALA A 20 -0.85 16.29 17.08
N LEU A 21 -1.22 17.11 18.08
CA LEU A 21 -0.33 17.47 19.18
C LEU A 21 0.13 16.25 20.00
N LYS A 22 -0.77 15.34 20.33
CA LYS A 22 -0.45 14.14 21.10
C LYS A 22 0.45 13.18 20.35
N GLN A 23 0.25 13.05 19.04
CA GLN A 23 0.97 12.12 18.17
C GLN A 23 2.27 12.72 17.58
N GLY A 24 2.50 14.02 17.75
CA GLY A 24 3.63 14.71 17.10
C GLY A 24 3.53 14.73 15.57
N LEU A 25 2.31 14.63 15.02
CA LEU A 25 2.03 14.61 13.59
C LEU A 25 1.39 15.91 13.12
N SER A 26 1.47 16.19 11.81
CA SER A 26 0.72 17.31 11.24
C SER A 26 -0.78 17.01 11.23
N LYS A 27 -1.59 18.07 11.38
CA LYS A 27 -3.05 17.95 11.33
C LYS A 27 -3.56 17.41 10.00
N GLN A 28 -2.85 17.70 8.90
CA GLN A 28 -3.18 17.17 7.58
C GLN A 28 -2.97 15.64 7.51
N ILE A 29 -1.95 15.10 8.18
CA ILE A 29 -1.73 13.64 8.29
C ILE A 29 -2.86 12.98 9.08
N ILE A 30 -3.27 13.57 10.22
CA ILE A 30 -4.37 13.04 11.04
C ILE A 30 -5.69 13.05 10.26
N GLU A 31 -5.98 14.16 9.56
CA GLU A 31 -7.18 14.26 8.73
C GLU A 31 -7.19 13.21 7.63
N LYS A 32 -6.07 13.03 6.95
CA LYS A 32 -5.95 12.05 5.88
C LYS A 32 -6.05 10.60 6.39
N ASP A 33 -5.45 10.30 7.55
CA ASP A 33 -5.59 9.00 8.22
C ASP A 33 -7.06 8.66 8.52
N LEU A 34 -7.82 9.66 8.98
CA LEU A 34 -9.26 9.51 9.22
C LEU A 34 -10.00 9.15 7.91
N TRP A 35 -9.72 9.89 6.83
CA TRP A 35 -10.34 9.61 5.52
C TRP A 35 -9.93 8.25 4.95
N VAL A 36 -8.66 7.84 5.08
CA VAL A 36 -8.19 6.50 4.69
C VAL A 36 -8.97 5.42 5.43
N SER A 37 -9.17 5.58 6.75
CA SER A 37 -9.94 4.62 7.56
C SER A 37 -11.40 4.56 7.10
N THR A 38 -12.04 5.71 6.94
CA THR A 38 -13.43 5.82 6.47
C THR A 38 -13.63 5.17 5.10
N LEU A 39 -12.73 5.43 4.15
CA LEU A 39 -12.81 4.87 2.81
C LEU A 39 -12.58 3.36 2.78
N LEU A 40 -11.65 2.85 3.58
CA LEU A 40 -11.46 1.40 3.73
C LEU A 40 -12.72 0.72 4.27
N GLU A 41 -13.35 1.28 5.30
CA GLU A 41 -14.62 0.76 5.81
C GLU A 41 -15.69 0.71 4.71
N ILE A 42 -15.83 1.79 3.94
CA ILE A 42 -16.82 1.87 2.84
C ILE A 42 -16.52 0.82 1.76
N VAL A 43 -15.26 0.73 1.31
CA VAL A 43 -14.82 -0.21 0.27
C VAL A 43 -15.15 -1.66 0.64
N PHE A 44 -14.95 -2.04 1.91
CA PHE A 44 -15.25 -3.39 2.37
C PHE A 44 -16.74 -3.63 2.70
N THR A 45 -17.64 -2.69 2.34
CA THR A 45 -19.09 -2.91 2.26
C THR A 45 -19.61 -3.10 0.84
N LEU A 46 -18.76 -2.98 -0.19
CA LEU A 46 -19.17 -3.11 -1.58
C LEU A 46 -19.58 -4.56 -1.90
N PRO A 47 -20.43 -4.79 -2.93
CA PRO A 47 -20.97 -6.13 -3.24
C PRO A 47 -19.91 -7.21 -3.50
N PHE A 48 -18.71 -6.81 -3.88
CA PHE A 48 -17.56 -7.68 -4.17
C PHE A 48 -16.44 -7.59 -3.12
N ALA A 49 -16.75 -7.15 -1.90
CA ALA A 49 -15.77 -7.00 -0.82
C ALA A 49 -15.03 -8.32 -0.46
N ASP A 50 -15.69 -9.46 -0.62
CA ASP A 50 -15.10 -10.80 -0.45
C ASP A 50 -14.03 -11.13 -1.52
N LYS A 51 -13.99 -10.37 -2.61
CA LYS A 51 -13.01 -10.45 -3.69
C LYS A 51 -11.92 -9.38 -3.62
N LEU A 52 -11.83 -8.65 -2.50
CA LEU A 52 -10.85 -7.59 -2.29
C LEU A 52 -9.88 -7.95 -1.16
N VAL A 53 -8.61 -7.58 -1.35
CA VAL A 53 -7.57 -7.66 -0.32
C VAL A 53 -6.85 -6.32 -0.20
N PHE A 54 -6.87 -5.76 1.00
CA PHE A 54 -6.07 -4.59 1.34
C PHE A 54 -4.62 -4.99 1.54
N LYS A 55 -3.69 -4.28 0.90
CA LYS A 55 -2.26 -4.61 0.91
C LYS A 55 -1.37 -3.35 0.94
N GLY A 56 -0.09 -3.53 0.71
CA GLY A 56 0.86 -2.43 0.52
C GLY A 56 1.31 -1.75 1.81
N GLY A 57 1.89 -0.56 1.67
CA GLY A 57 2.47 0.19 2.79
C GLY A 57 1.43 0.61 3.82
N THR A 58 0.25 1.04 3.36
CA THR A 58 -0.82 1.48 4.27
C THR A 58 -1.37 0.33 5.11
N SER A 59 -1.38 -0.91 4.61
CA SER A 59 -1.73 -2.06 5.43
C SER A 59 -0.68 -2.36 6.50
N LEU A 60 0.62 -2.17 6.20
CA LEU A 60 1.69 -2.35 7.18
C LEU A 60 1.60 -1.36 8.35
N SER A 61 1.18 -0.12 8.10
CA SER A 61 0.99 0.89 9.16
C SER A 61 -0.33 0.70 9.90
N LYS A 62 -1.47 0.60 9.20
CA LYS A 62 -2.81 0.65 9.81
C LYS A 62 -3.26 -0.66 10.45
N VAL A 63 -2.89 -1.79 9.87
CA VAL A 63 -3.31 -3.11 10.36
C VAL A 63 -2.23 -3.72 11.24
N TRP A 64 -0.98 -3.63 10.79
CA TRP A 64 0.12 -4.35 11.42
C TRP A 64 0.94 -3.51 12.40
N GLY A 65 0.87 -2.17 12.32
CA GLY A 65 1.67 -1.27 13.17
C GLY A 65 3.18 -1.45 13.00
N LEU A 66 3.64 -1.87 11.81
CA LEU A 66 5.02 -2.27 11.56
C LEU A 66 5.91 -1.15 11.07
N ILE A 67 5.33 -0.10 10.51
CA ILE A 67 6.07 1.04 9.95
C ILE A 67 5.53 2.35 10.50
N GLU A 68 6.44 3.28 10.77
CA GLU A 68 6.16 4.62 11.30
C GLU A 68 6.48 5.69 10.25
N ARG A 69 6.01 5.45 9.04
CA ARG A 69 6.01 6.41 7.95
C ARG A 69 4.62 6.61 7.39
N PHE A 70 4.37 7.82 6.95
CA PHE A 70 3.11 8.13 6.30
C PHE A 70 2.96 7.32 5.00
N SER A 71 1.81 6.71 4.85
CA SER A 71 1.40 6.01 3.64
C SER A 71 -0.04 6.41 3.34
N GLU A 72 -0.25 6.95 2.15
CA GLU A 72 -1.47 7.70 1.81
C GLU A 72 -2.35 6.99 0.78
N ASP A 73 -1.82 5.96 0.14
CA ASP A 73 -2.49 5.23 -0.91
C ASP A 73 -3.19 3.99 -0.33
N ILE A 74 -4.33 3.63 -0.86
CA ILE A 74 -5.04 2.39 -0.54
C ILE A 74 -4.81 1.43 -1.70
N ASP A 75 -3.97 0.42 -1.48
CA ASP A 75 -3.67 -0.62 -2.45
C ASP A 75 -4.64 -1.79 -2.27
N LEU A 76 -5.38 -2.15 -3.32
CA LEU A 76 -6.30 -3.29 -3.35
C LEU A 76 -5.90 -4.32 -4.41
N ALA A 77 -5.80 -5.57 -3.99
CA ALA A 77 -5.81 -6.70 -4.92
C ALA A 77 -7.24 -7.18 -5.13
N VAL A 78 -7.62 -7.45 -6.38
CA VAL A 78 -8.88 -8.07 -6.74
C VAL A 78 -8.63 -9.52 -7.09
N ASP A 79 -9.42 -10.44 -6.54
CA ASP A 79 -9.38 -11.84 -6.93
C ASP A 79 -9.74 -11.96 -8.42
N ARG A 80 -8.79 -12.47 -9.22
CA ARG A 80 -8.96 -12.65 -10.66
C ARG A 80 -10.08 -13.62 -11.04
N SER A 81 -10.53 -14.45 -10.09
CA SER A 81 -11.71 -15.31 -10.27
C SER A 81 -12.98 -14.52 -10.56
N LEU A 82 -13.08 -13.27 -10.08
CA LEU A 82 -14.17 -12.33 -10.42
C LEU A 82 -14.31 -12.12 -11.94
N PHE A 83 -13.21 -12.25 -12.67
CA PHE A 83 -13.14 -12.08 -14.12
C PHE A 83 -13.08 -13.42 -14.87
N GLY A 84 -13.27 -14.56 -14.18
CA GLY A 84 -13.21 -15.90 -14.74
C GLY A 84 -11.79 -16.38 -15.07
N PHE A 85 -10.76 -15.86 -14.37
CA PHE A 85 -9.38 -16.31 -14.51
C PHE A 85 -8.90 -17.03 -13.25
N GLU A 86 -8.31 -18.21 -13.44
CA GLU A 86 -7.76 -19.04 -12.37
C GLU A 86 -6.39 -19.60 -12.75
N GLY A 87 -5.59 -19.98 -11.76
CA GLY A 87 -4.27 -20.59 -11.94
C GLY A 87 -3.28 -19.71 -12.72
N ASP A 88 -2.36 -20.37 -13.41
CA ASP A 88 -1.36 -19.71 -14.25
C ASP A 88 -1.97 -19.21 -15.55
N LEU A 89 -1.57 -18.02 -15.94
CA LEU A 89 -2.10 -17.38 -17.12
C LEU A 89 -1.02 -17.19 -18.19
N THR A 90 -1.37 -17.47 -19.43
CA THR A 90 -0.55 -17.10 -20.58
C THR A 90 -0.49 -15.57 -20.74
N THR A 91 0.52 -15.06 -21.43
CA THR A 91 0.66 -13.62 -21.74
C THR A 91 -0.61 -13.02 -22.38
N LYS A 92 -1.28 -13.80 -23.24
CA LYS A 92 -2.56 -13.39 -23.86
C LYS A 92 -3.69 -13.28 -22.84
N GLN A 93 -3.76 -14.20 -21.89
CA GLN A 93 -4.76 -14.16 -20.80
C GLN A 93 -4.46 -13.02 -19.83
N ILE A 94 -3.19 -12.76 -19.49
CA ILE A 94 -2.78 -11.60 -18.67
C ILE A 94 -3.21 -10.29 -19.31
N LYS A 95 -3.05 -10.12 -20.65
CA LYS A 95 -3.56 -8.93 -21.35
C LYS A 95 -5.09 -8.81 -21.26
N LYS A 96 -5.83 -9.92 -21.34
CA LYS A 96 -7.30 -9.93 -21.16
C LYS A 96 -7.70 -9.59 -19.73
N LEU A 97 -6.98 -10.15 -18.72
CA LEU A 97 -7.20 -9.84 -17.30
C LEU A 97 -6.99 -8.34 -17.04
N ARG A 98 -5.90 -7.75 -17.54
CA ARG A 98 -5.65 -6.30 -17.43
C ARG A 98 -6.82 -5.48 -17.95
N LYS A 99 -7.33 -5.82 -19.13
CA LYS A 99 -8.47 -5.13 -19.72
C LYS A 99 -9.72 -5.30 -18.84
N ALA A 100 -10.03 -6.52 -18.40
CA ALA A 100 -11.20 -6.80 -17.58
C ALA A 100 -11.14 -6.06 -16.23
N SER A 101 -10.00 -6.13 -15.52
CA SER A 101 -9.75 -5.42 -14.27
C SER A 101 -9.87 -3.91 -14.44
N SER A 102 -9.23 -3.34 -15.46
CA SER A 102 -9.27 -1.89 -15.69
C SER A 102 -10.69 -1.39 -15.99
N LEU A 103 -11.46 -2.11 -16.81
CA LEU A 103 -12.85 -1.78 -17.09
C LEU A 103 -13.78 -1.95 -15.88
N PHE A 104 -13.57 -2.98 -15.07
CA PHE A 104 -14.27 -3.15 -13.82
C PHE A 104 -14.09 -1.95 -12.89
N VAL A 105 -12.85 -1.48 -12.73
CA VAL A 105 -12.54 -0.33 -11.87
C VAL A 105 -13.21 0.96 -12.37
N SER A 106 -13.17 1.22 -13.69
CA SER A 106 -13.75 2.45 -14.26
C SER A 106 -15.26 2.46 -14.35
N ASN A 107 -15.92 1.32 -14.27
CA ASN A 107 -17.37 1.22 -14.42
C ASN A 107 -18.02 0.74 -13.11
N GLU A 108 -17.97 -0.56 -12.85
CA GLU A 108 -18.70 -1.18 -11.74
C GLU A 108 -18.18 -0.74 -10.37
N PHE A 109 -16.87 -0.82 -10.15
CA PHE A 109 -16.27 -0.43 -8.87
C PHE A 109 -16.54 1.06 -8.56
N LEU A 110 -16.30 1.94 -9.53
CA LEU A 110 -16.53 3.39 -9.37
C LEU A 110 -18.00 3.69 -9.06
N SER A 111 -18.93 3.03 -9.76
CA SER A 111 -20.38 3.21 -9.55
C SER A 111 -20.83 2.76 -8.17
N GLU A 112 -20.37 1.57 -7.74
CA GLU A 112 -20.70 1.03 -6.41
C GLU A 112 -20.05 1.87 -5.28
N LEU A 113 -18.83 2.35 -5.47
CA LEU A 113 -18.16 3.24 -4.52
C LEU A 113 -18.92 4.57 -4.39
N GLN A 114 -19.34 5.19 -5.50
CA GLN A 114 -20.15 6.41 -5.48
C GLN A 114 -21.48 6.19 -4.76
N SER A 115 -22.13 5.07 -5.04
CA SER A 115 -23.39 4.70 -4.40
C SER A 115 -23.24 4.49 -2.89
N ALA A 116 -22.13 3.86 -2.47
CA ALA A 116 -21.82 3.68 -1.06
C ALA A 116 -21.51 5.01 -0.36
N ILE A 117 -20.72 5.89 -0.98
CA ILE A 117 -20.43 7.25 -0.46
C ILE A 117 -21.73 8.04 -0.25
N ASN A 118 -22.67 8.00 -1.21
CA ASN A 118 -23.97 8.65 -1.10
C ASN A 118 -24.79 8.04 0.06
N ARG A 119 -24.78 6.72 0.22
CA ARG A 119 -25.51 6.01 1.30
C ARG A 119 -25.03 6.42 2.71
N PHE A 120 -23.76 6.82 2.86
CA PHE A 120 -23.19 7.31 4.10
C PHE A 120 -23.21 8.83 4.24
N ASP A 121 -23.92 9.57 3.35
CA ASP A 121 -24.04 11.04 3.34
C ASP A 121 -22.68 11.77 3.26
N LEU A 122 -21.70 11.19 2.56
CA LEU A 122 -20.35 11.72 2.41
C LEU A 122 -20.10 12.38 1.04
N ASP A 123 -21.04 12.30 0.11
CA ASP A 123 -20.99 12.85 -1.26
C ASP A 123 -20.68 14.35 -1.30
N LYS A 124 -21.16 15.10 -0.30
CA LYS A 124 -20.90 16.54 -0.15
C LYS A 124 -19.45 16.89 0.23
N PHE A 125 -18.66 15.92 0.66
CA PHE A 125 -17.26 16.10 1.08
C PHE A 125 -16.25 15.48 0.14
N ILE A 126 -16.69 14.58 -0.76
CA ILE A 126 -15.83 13.72 -1.56
C ILE A 126 -16.16 13.86 -3.04
N GLU A 127 -15.12 14.00 -3.85
CA GLU A 127 -15.18 13.93 -5.32
C GLU A 127 -14.35 12.74 -5.79
N LEU A 128 -14.90 11.94 -6.71
CA LEU A 128 -14.23 10.80 -7.32
C LEU A 128 -13.80 11.14 -8.75
N GLU A 129 -12.56 10.81 -9.08
CA GLU A 129 -12.02 10.92 -10.42
C GLU A 129 -11.28 9.61 -10.76
N VAL A 130 -11.62 8.97 -11.87
CA VAL A 130 -10.93 7.76 -12.31
C VAL A 130 -9.77 8.11 -13.23
N GLN A 131 -8.66 7.40 -13.10
CA GLN A 131 -7.53 7.51 -14.02
C GLN A 131 -8.00 7.30 -15.47
N PRO A 132 -7.67 8.21 -16.41
CA PRO A 132 -8.05 8.06 -17.79
C PRO A 132 -7.41 6.84 -18.45
N ASP A 133 -7.98 6.39 -19.56
CA ASP A 133 -7.37 5.38 -20.39
C ASP A 133 -6.02 5.87 -20.94
N GLY A 134 -5.07 4.96 -21.08
CA GLY A 134 -3.78 5.24 -21.69
C GLY A 134 -3.81 5.07 -23.21
N GLU A 135 -2.63 5.03 -23.83
CA GLU A 135 -2.46 4.84 -25.27
C GLU A 135 -1.73 3.53 -25.57
N GLY A 136 -2.02 2.92 -26.73
CA GLY A 136 -1.38 1.71 -27.20
C GLY A 136 -1.49 0.54 -26.21
N ASP A 137 -0.39 -0.09 -25.88
CA ASP A 137 -0.36 -1.21 -24.92
C ASP A 137 -0.72 -0.78 -23.48
N LYS A 138 -0.77 0.52 -23.18
CA LYS A 138 -1.16 1.08 -21.88
C LYS A 138 -2.62 1.56 -21.85
N THR A 139 -3.40 1.29 -22.89
CA THR A 139 -4.83 1.69 -22.98
C THR A 139 -5.61 1.31 -21.73
N TYR A 140 -5.32 0.16 -21.15
CA TYR A 140 -5.96 -0.33 -19.92
C TYR A 140 -4.96 -0.30 -18.77
N PRO A 141 -4.90 0.81 -17.97
CA PRO A 141 -4.04 0.87 -16.78
C PRO A 141 -4.36 -0.25 -15.81
N GLU A 142 -3.33 -0.91 -15.27
CA GLU A 142 -3.52 -1.94 -14.26
C GLU A 142 -2.22 -2.05 -13.40
N PRO A 143 -2.27 -1.72 -12.09
CA PRO A 143 -3.48 -1.28 -11.38
C PRO A 143 -4.05 0.02 -11.96
N ARG A 144 -5.38 0.17 -11.89
CA ARG A 144 -6.06 1.41 -12.23
C ARG A 144 -6.34 2.21 -10.97
N GLN A 145 -6.22 3.53 -11.06
CA GLN A 145 -6.37 4.44 -9.93
C GLN A 145 -7.73 5.13 -9.93
N ILE A 146 -8.30 5.30 -8.74
CA ILE A 146 -9.37 6.25 -8.45
C ILE A 146 -8.80 7.30 -7.51
N PHE A 147 -8.85 8.55 -7.91
CA PHE A 147 -8.47 9.71 -7.11
C PHE A 147 -9.67 10.16 -6.30
N ILE A 148 -9.56 10.12 -4.98
CA ILE A 148 -10.62 10.49 -4.05
C ILE A 148 -10.20 11.80 -3.40
N LYS A 149 -10.75 12.92 -3.90
CA LYS A 149 -10.50 14.25 -3.37
C LYS A 149 -11.49 14.55 -2.25
N TYR A 150 -11.01 15.03 -1.12
CA TYR A 150 -11.89 15.40 0.01
C TYR A 150 -11.72 16.86 0.39
N GLN A 151 -12.78 17.46 0.95
CA GLN A 151 -12.73 18.82 1.46
C GLN A 151 -11.93 18.86 2.75
N SER A 152 -10.71 19.41 2.70
CA SER A 152 -9.87 19.56 3.89
C SER A 152 -10.43 20.66 4.82
N LEU A 153 -10.33 20.40 6.12
CA LEU A 153 -10.63 21.37 7.16
C LEU A 153 -9.50 22.39 7.36
N PHE A 154 -8.33 22.14 6.77
CA PHE A 154 -7.11 22.92 6.96
C PHE A 154 -6.57 23.43 5.63
N ASP A 155 -5.78 24.52 5.71
CA ASP A 155 -5.05 25.00 4.56
C ASP A 155 -4.01 23.97 4.10
N THR A 156 -4.00 23.69 2.80
CA THR A 156 -3.14 22.67 2.16
C THR A 156 -2.25 23.25 1.06
N GLU A 157 -2.30 24.56 0.78
CA GLU A 157 -1.54 25.17 -0.33
C GLU A 157 -0.01 24.95 -0.20
N LEU A 158 0.53 24.99 1.01
CA LEU A 158 1.93 24.77 1.30
C LEU A 158 2.23 23.38 1.89
N SER A 159 1.21 22.50 1.96
CA SER A 159 1.37 21.18 2.54
C SER A 159 1.91 20.17 1.53
N TYR A 160 2.86 19.36 1.96
CA TYR A 160 3.29 18.17 1.22
C TYR A 160 2.15 17.14 1.08
N VAL A 161 1.25 17.10 2.07
CA VAL A 161 0.11 16.18 2.11
C VAL A 161 -1.08 16.83 1.39
N LYS A 162 -1.41 16.30 0.22
CA LYS A 162 -2.58 16.76 -0.56
C LYS A 162 -3.87 16.17 0.00
N PRO A 163 -5.02 16.89 -0.06
CA PRO A 163 -6.33 16.40 0.37
C PRO A 163 -6.92 15.43 -0.67
N GLN A 164 -6.19 14.38 -0.98
CA GLN A 164 -6.53 13.36 -1.95
C GLN A 164 -6.01 12.01 -1.49
N ILE A 165 -6.79 10.97 -1.66
CA ILE A 165 -6.38 9.56 -1.46
C ILE A 165 -6.38 8.89 -2.82
N ILE A 166 -5.37 8.09 -3.09
CA ILE A 166 -5.29 7.28 -4.30
C ILE A 166 -5.70 5.86 -3.93
N LEU A 167 -6.73 5.38 -4.58
CA LEU A 167 -7.16 3.99 -4.49
C LEU A 167 -6.63 3.24 -5.70
N GLU A 168 -5.61 2.40 -5.49
CA GLU A 168 -4.98 1.58 -6.53
C GLU A 168 -5.60 0.18 -6.54
N ILE A 169 -6.21 -0.22 -7.65
CA ILE A 169 -6.97 -1.46 -7.74
C ILE A 169 -6.45 -2.29 -8.92
N GLY A 170 -6.05 -3.54 -8.64
CA GLY A 170 -5.52 -4.42 -9.67
C GLY A 170 -5.71 -5.91 -9.38
N ALA A 171 -5.85 -6.71 -10.44
CA ALA A 171 -6.10 -8.15 -10.36
C ALA A 171 -4.86 -9.02 -10.64
N ARG A 172 -3.69 -8.40 -10.91
CA ARG A 172 -2.45 -9.16 -11.14
C ARG A 172 -1.65 -9.44 -9.88
N SER A 173 -2.04 -8.87 -8.73
CA SER A 173 -1.38 -9.17 -7.45
C SER A 173 -1.72 -10.57 -6.97
N LEU A 174 -0.79 -11.20 -6.25
CA LEU A 174 -1.07 -12.43 -5.53
C LEU A 174 -2.14 -12.16 -4.46
N PHE A 175 -3.22 -12.93 -4.46
CA PHE A 175 -4.35 -12.71 -3.56
C PHE A 175 -4.05 -13.26 -2.16
N GLU A 176 -3.73 -14.53 -2.04
CA GLU A 176 -3.43 -15.24 -0.79
C GLU A 176 -1.92 -15.19 -0.44
N PRO A 177 -1.52 -15.39 0.83
CA PRO A 177 -2.38 -15.55 2.00
C PRO A 177 -2.89 -14.23 2.56
N THR A 178 -4.09 -14.30 3.18
CA THR A 178 -4.79 -13.15 3.77
C THR A 178 -5.28 -13.43 5.19
N GLN A 179 -5.68 -12.38 5.90
CA GLN A 179 -6.46 -12.49 7.13
C GLN A 179 -7.49 -11.37 7.25
N LYS A 180 -8.51 -11.57 8.07
CA LYS A 180 -9.45 -10.52 8.44
C LYS A 180 -8.91 -9.70 9.59
N SER A 181 -9.05 -8.38 9.51
CA SER A 181 -8.53 -7.43 10.48
C SER A 181 -9.50 -6.26 10.64
N SER A 182 -9.54 -5.69 11.83
CA SER A 182 -10.20 -4.40 12.07
C SER A 182 -9.18 -3.27 11.94
N ILE A 183 -9.66 -2.08 11.58
CA ILE A 183 -8.85 -0.88 11.55
C ILE A 183 -9.49 0.21 12.42
N ASN A 184 -8.65 1.11 12.92
CA ASN A 184 -9.07 2.33 13.58
C ASN A 184 -8.33 3.52 13.00
N SER A 185 -8.97 4.69 13.00
CA SER A 185 -8.25 5.93 12.75
C SER A 185 -7.42 6.32 14.00
N ILE A 186 -6.38 7.13 13.80
CA ILE A 186 -5.59 7.68 14.91
C ILE A 186 -6.51 8.48 15.84
N VAL A 187 -7.49 9.20 15.28
CA VAL A 187 -8.52 9.93 16.06
C VAL A 187 -9.32 8.96 16.95
N ALA A 188 -9.75 7.80 16.44
CA ALA A 188 -10.51 6.83 17.24
C ALA A 188 -9.70 6.28 18.42
N THR A 189 -8.40 6.12 18.24
CA THR A 189 -7.50 5.66 19.30
C THR A 189 -7.36 6.71 20.41
N GLU A 190 -7.24 7.98 20.05
CA GLU A 190 -7.08 9.09 21.01
C GLU A 190 -8.39 9.55 21.65
N PHE A 191 -9.48 9.43 20.94
CA PHE A 191 -10.81 9.84 21.38
C PHE A 191 -11.84 8.70 21.24
N PRO A 192 -11.76 7.64 22.06
CA PRO A 192 -12.62 6.45 21.94
C PRO A 192 -14.12 6.74 22.11
N ASN A 193 -14.48 7.89 22.69
CA ASN A 193 -15.88 8.35 22.83
C ASN A 193 -16.43 9.07 21.59
N VAL A 194 -15.58 9.34 20.60
CA VAL A 194 -15.97 9.91 19.30
C VAL A 194 -16.08 8.77 18.30
N GLN A 195 -17.27 8.58 17.74
CA GLN A 195 -17.46 7.59 16.70
C GLN A 195 -16.90 8.15 15.38
N THR A 196 -15.76 7.64 14.95
CA THR A 196 -15.14 7.99 13.65
C THR A 196 -15.52 6.99 12.55
N SER A 197 -15.85 5.76 12.90
CA SER A 197 -16.27 4.71 11.99
C SER A 197 -17.66 4.99 11.42
N VAL A 198 -17.82 4.86 10.12
CA VAL A 198 -19.12 4.94 9.42
C VAL A 198 -19.85 3.61 9.44
N VAL A 199 -19.08 2.51 9.43
CA VAL A 199 -19.60 1.14 9.49
C VAL A 199 -18.55 0.22 10.10
N SER A 200 -18.97 -0.69 10.96
CA SER A 200 -18.07 -1.74 11.48
C SER A 200 -17.99 -2.87 10.46
N THR A 201 -16.82 -3.10 9.91
CA THR A 201 -16.58 -4.19 8.94
C THR A 201 -15.19 -4.78 9.14
N ASP A 202 -15.07 -6.08 8.86
CA ASP A 202 -13.77 -6.74 8.76
C ASP A 202 -13.13 -6.45 7.41
N ILE A 203 -11.84 -6.10 7.43
CA ILE A 203 -11.05 -5.84 6.23
C ILE A 203 -10.16 -7.04 5.96
N THR A 204 -10.36 -7.68 4.81
CA THR A 204 -9.45 -8.73 4.34
C THR A 204 -8.12 -8.11 3.95
N THR A 205 -7.05 -8.50 4.63
CA THR A 205 -5.72 -7.87 4.51
C THR A 205 -4.66 -8.91 4.18
N SER A 206 -3.71 -8.56 3.31
CA SER A 206 -2.52 -9.36 3.03
C SER A 206 -1.71 -9.55 4.31
N VAL A 207 -1.27 -10.77 4.60
CA VAL A 207 -0.40 -11.02 5.77
C VAL A 207 0.94 -10.30 5.62
N ALA A 208 1.49 -9.84 6.75
CA ALA A 208 2.73 -9.06 6.76
C ALA A 208 3.92 -9.83 6.18
N ALA A 209 4.00 -11.16 6.40
CA ALA A 209 5.01 -12.05 5.86
C ALA A 209 5.07 -12.01 4.33
N LYS A 210 3.92 -12.08 3.66
CA LYS A 210 3.83 -11.95 2.20
C LYS A 210 4.32 -10.59 1.72
N THR A 211 3.84 -9.50 2.33
CA THR A 211 4.25 -8.15 1.95
C THR A 211 5.75 -7.92 2.15
N PHE A 212 6.34 -8.50 3.19
CA PHE A 212 7.78 -8.48 3.44
C PHE A 212 8.56 -9.15 2.29
N LEU A 213 8.20 -10.36 1.91
CA LEU A 213 8.85 -11.09 0.81
C LEU A 213 8.62 -10.39 -0.55
N GLU A 214 7.40 -9.91 -0.83
CA GLU A 214 7.12 -9.16 -2.06
C GLU A 214 7.99 -7.90 -2.20
N LYS A 215 8.28 -7.19 -1.08
CA LYS A 215 9.21 -6.05 -1.08
C LYS A 215 10.65 -6.45 -1.32
N ALA A 216 11.09 -7.59 -0.80
CA ALA A 216 12.43 -8.11 -1.06
C ALA A 216 12.61 -8.47 -2.55
N PHE A 217 11.63 -9.15 -3.15
CA PHE A 217 11.61 -9.40 -4.60
C PHE A 217 11.62 -8.11 -5.41
N LEU A 218 10.79 -7.14 -5.04
CA LEU A 218 10.72 -5.85 -5.74
C LEU A 218 12.07 -5.12 -5.74
N LEU A 219 12.79 -5.09 -4.61
CA LEU A 219 14.12 -4.50 -4.56
C LEU A 219 15.13 -5.29 -5.39
N HIS A 220 15.09 -6.61 -5.33
CA HIS A 220 15.94 -7.46 -6.18
C HIS A 220 15.73 -7.14 -7.67
N GLU A 221 14.50 -7.08 -8.12
CA GLU A 221 14.14 -6.73 -9.51
C GLU A 221 14.62 -5.33 -9.88
N LEU A 222 14.50 -4.36 -8.97
CA LEU A 222 14.97 -2.99 -9.20
C LEU A 222 16.49 -2.91 -9.30
N PHE A 223 17.22 -3.62 -8.44
CA PHE A 223 18.67 -3.51 -8.33
C PHE A 223 19.43 -4.40 -9.31
N THR A 224 18.78 -5.38 -9.89
CA THR A 224 19.35 -6.23 -10.94
C THR A 224 19.03 -5.74 -12.36
N THR A 225 18.27 -4.66 -12.49
CA THR A 225 17.88 -4.07 -13.78
C THR A 225 18.21 -2.58 -13.83
N ASN A 226 18.01 -1.95 -15.00
CA ASN A 226 18.11 -0.49 -15.16
C ASN A 226 17.08 0.30 -14.32
N GLY A 227 16.18 -0.39 -13.59
CA GLY A 227 15.21 0.21 -12.68
C GLY A 227 15.84 0.92 -11.47
N CYS A 228 17.08 0.58 -11.12
CA CYS A 228 17.84 1.16 -10.00
C CYS A 228 18.10 2.68 -10.14
N SER A 229 18.15 3.22 -11.36
CA SER A 229 18.29 4.66 -11.61
C SER A 229 17.09 5.50 -11.17
N LYS A 230 15.92 4.88 -10.98
CA LYS A 230 14.67 5.56 -10.59
C LYS A 230 14.40 5.36 -9.12
N ALA A 231 15.13 6.07 -8.25
CA ALA A 231 15.00 5.95 -6.81
C ALA A 231 13.77 6.68 -6.24
N GLU A 232 13.20 7.67 -6.95
CA GLU A 232 12.12 8.53 -6.45
C GLU A 232 11.00 7.75 -5.79
N ARG A 233 10.76 8.06 -4.51
CA ARG A 233 9.77 7.41 -3.61
C ARG A 233 9.98 5.90 -3.42
N ARG A 234 11.13 5.32 -3.79
CA ARG A 234 11.36 3.86 -3.71
C ARG A 234 12.21 3.46 -2.52
N SER A 235 12.98 4.36 -1.91
CA SER A 235 13.72 4.09 -0.68
C SER A 235 12.81 3.68 0.48
N ARG A 236 11.50 3.97 0.40
CA ARG A 236 10.47 3.47 1.32
C ARG A 236 10.47 1.93 1.45
N HIS A 237 10.87 1.20 0.41
CA HIS A 237 10.92 -0.27 0.47
C HIS A 237 12.09 -0.76 1.31
N LEU A 238 13.24 -0.06 1.26
CA LEU A 238 14.38 -0.32 2.15
C LEU A 238 14.00 -0.10 3.61
N TYR A 239 13.39 1.06 3.91
CA TYR A 239 12.89 1.38 5.24
C TYR A 239 11.89 0.33 5.75
N ASP A 240 10.90 -0.03 4.93
CA ASP A 240 9.89 -1.00 5.32
C ASP A 240 10.50 -2.37 5.65
N LEU A 241 11.47 -2.85 4.86
CA LEU A 241 12.18 -4.09 5.13
C LEU A 241 13.00 -4.01 6.42
N GLU A 242 13.70 -2.90 6.67
CA GLU A 242 14.48 -2.68 7.89
C GLU A 242 13.59 -2.75 9.12
N ARG A 243 12.42 -2.09 9.10
CA ARG A 243 11.47 -2.09 10.23
C ARG A 243 10.87 -3.48 10.50
N MET A 244 10.85 -4.36 9.50
CA MET A 244 10.23 -5.69 9.62
C MET A 244 11.24 -6.82 9.87
N MET A 245 12.48 -6.73 9.39
CA MET A 245 13.41 -7.86 9.25
C MET A 245 13.73 -8.61 10.54
N ASP A 246 13.68 -7.94 11.70
CA ASP A 246 13.94 -8.56 13.00
C ASP A 246 12.67 -9.10 13.69
N LYS A 247 11.50 -8.93 13.06
CA LYS A 247 10.24 -9.43 13.62
C LYS A 247 10.13 -10.93 13.41
N GLU A 248 9.49 -11.61 14.37
CA GLU A 248 9.32 -13.07 14.35
C GLU A 248 8.71 -13.58 13.04
N PHE A 249 7.67 -12.89 12.53
CA PHE A 249 7.03 -13.27 11.27
C PHE A 249 7.97 -13.15 10.05
N ALA A 250 8.88 -12.16 10.03
CA ALA A 250 9.82 -11.98 8.94
C ALA A 250 10.92 -13.04 8.97
N LEU A 251 11.45 -13.35 10.16
CA LEU A 251 12.41 -14.44 10.37
C LEU A 251 11.82 -15.79 9.98
N ALA A 252 10.53 -16.02 10.27
CA ALA A 252 9.82 -17.21 9.83
C ALA A 252 9.61 -17.21 8.31
N ALA A 253 9.20 -16.08 7.71
CA ALA A 253 8.97 -15.95 6.27
C ALA A 253 10.24 -16.21 5.43
N ILE A 254 11.42 -15.81 5.92
CA ILE A 254 12.70 -16.09 5.24
C ILE A 254 12.93 -17.61 5.10
N LYS A 255 12.41 -18.43 6.02
CA LYS A 255 12.54 -19.90 6.05
C LYS A 255 11.33 -20.62 5.47
N ASP A 256 10.29 -19.92 5.10
CA ASP A 256 9.06 -20.49 4.54
C ASP A 256 9.24 -20.72 3.04
N ASP A 257 9.61 -21.95 2.67
CA ASP A 257 9.83 -22.34 1.28
C ASP A 257 8.53 -22.32 0.46
N GLU A 258 7.39 -22.63 1.06
CA GLU A 258 6.11 -22.66 0.37
C GLU A 258 5.68 -21.22 -0.02
N LEU A 259 5.72 -20.31 0.94
CA LEU A 259 5.38 -18.90 0.70
C LEU A 259 6.38 -18.26 -0.28
N TRP A 260 7.69 -18.53 -0.11
CA TRP A 260 8.72 -18.05 -1.02
C TRP A 260 8.47 -18.51 -2.45
N ASN A 261 8.29 -19.80 -2.66
CA ASN A 261 8.09 -20.38 -3.99
C ASN A 261 6.78 -19.89 -4.64
N THR A 262 5.72 -19.70 -3.84
CA THR A 262 4.46 -19.15 -4.31
C THR A 262 4.64 -17.71 -4.82
N ILE A 263 5.33 -16.86 -4.07
CA ILE A 263 5.60 -15.46 -4.48
C ILE A 263 6.53 -15.44 -5.70
N HIS A 264 7.61 -16.23 -5.68
CA HIS A 264 8.57 -16.34 -6.78
C HIS A 264 7.86 -16.72 -8.09
N HIS A 265 7.09 -17.83 -8.08
CA HIS A 265 6.32 -18.28 -9.22
C HIS A 265 5.32 -17.23 -9.72
N HIS A 266 4.60 -16.62 -8.80
CA HIS A 266 3.67 -15.54 -9.14
C HIS A 266 4.37 -14.36 -9.81
N ARG A 267 5.55 -13.96 -9.33
CA ARG A 267 6.29 -12.85 -9.93
C ARG A 267 6.83 -13.20 -11.31
N ASP A 268 7.31 -14.41 -11.50
CA ASP A 268 7.75 -14.92 -12.81
C ASP A 268 6.59 -14.89 -13.84
N VAL A 269 5.41 -15.35 -13.45
CA VAL A 269 4.24 -15.40 -14.37
C VAL A 269 3.63 -14.01 -14.61
N PHE A 270 3.38 -13.22 -13.55
CA PHE A 270 2.54 -12.02 -13.64
C PHE A 270 3.32 -10.70 -13.70
N THR A 271 4.53 -10.64 -13.17
CA THR A 271 5.40 -9.46 -13.24
C THR A 271 6.37 -9.59 -14.41
N HIS A 272 7.09 -10.68 -14.46
CA HIS A 272 8.03 -11.09 -15.51
C HIS A 272 8.80 -9.93 -16.15
N MET A 273 9.70 -9.32 -15.38
CA MET A 273 10.57 -8.26 -15.92
C MET A 273 11.63 -8.87 -16.83
N HIS A 274 11.74 -8.37 -18.07
CA HIS A 274 12.56 -8.92 -19.15
C HIS A 274 14.03 -9.17 -18.74
N ASP A 275 14.59 -8.28 -17.93
CA ASP A 275 16.02 -8.31 -17.57
C ASP A 275 16.28 -9.01 -16.23
N VAL A 276 15.27 -9.60 -15.60
CA VAL A 276 15.40 -10.34 -14.34
C VAL A 276 15.45 -11.84 -14.62
N ASP A 277 16.43 -12.49 -14.00
CA ASP A 277 16.54 -13.93 -14.04
C ASP A 277 15.73 -14.54 -12.87
N TYR A 278 14.61 -15.18 -13.19
CA TYR A 278 13.70 -15.86 -12.25
C TYR A 278 14.04 -17.34 -12.07
N THR A 279 15.31 -17.73 -12.12
CA THR A 279 15.70 -19.12 -11.81
C THR A 279 15.43 -19.46 -10.32
N PRO A 280 15.22 -20.75 -9.96
CA PRO A 280 14.85 -21.17 -8.61
C PRO A 280 15.85 -20.78 -7.50
N ASP A 281 17.11 -20.47 -7.87
CA ASP A 281 18.18 -20.06 -6.95
C ASP A 281 18.20 -18.55 -6.62
N ILE A 282 17.16 -17.81 -7.00
CA ILE A 282 17.05 -16.36 -6.77
C ILE A 282 17.23 -15.98 -5.29
N ARG A 283 16.83 -16.86 -4.34
CA ARG A 283 17.04 -16.64 -2.91
C ARG A 283 18.53 -16.58 -2.55
N ASP A 284 19.34 -17.45 -3.14
CA ASP A 284 20.79 -17.56 -2.86
C ASP A 284 21.57 -16.35 -3.41
N ARG A 285 21.00 -15.59 -4.35
CA ARG A 285 21.60 -14.44 -5.02
C ARG A 285 20.76 -13.16 -4.93
N ILE A 286 19.85 -13.09 -3.96
CA ILE A 286 19.01 -11.92 -3.76
C ILE A 286 19.86 -10.65 -3.57
N VAL A 287 19.45 -9.54 -4.17
CA VAL A 287 20.09 -8.23 -4.11
C VAL A 287 19.12 -7.23 -3.51
N LEU A 288 19.47 -6.70 -2.35
CA LEU A 288 18.67 -5.69 -1.61
C LEU A 288 19.44 -4.38 -1.40
N VAL A 289 20.67 -4.32 -1.90
CA VAL A 289 21.55 -3.14 -1.82
C VAL A 289 21.64 -2.51 -3.21
N PRO A 290 21.42 -1.19 -3.34
CA PRO A 290 21.56 -0.50 -4.62
C PRO A 290 22.99 -0.57 -5.14
N PRO A 291 23.20 -0.70 -6.47
CA PRO A 291 24.53 -0.62 -7.07
C PRO A 291 25.24 0.69 -6.70
N THR A 292 26.56 0.64 -6.56
CA THR A 292 27.38 1.75 -6.04
C THR A 292 27.18 3.05 -6.82
N GLU A 293 27.03 2.97 -8.13
CA GLU A 293 26.79 4.10 -9.02
C GLU A 293 25.48 4.85 -8.74
N PHE A 294 24.49 4.18 -8.12
CA PHE A 294 23.18 4.77 -7.77
C PHE A 294 23.05 5.10 -6.29
N TYR A 295 24.07 4.81 -5.47
CA TYR A 295 24.03 4.99 -4.03
C TYR A 295 23.58 6.40 -3.61
N GLN A 296 24.12 7.44 -4.24
CA GLN A 296 23.80 8.84 -3.91
C GLN A 296 22.34 9.20 -4.23
N VAL A 297 21.78 8.64 -5.32
CA VAL A 297 20.38 8.90 -5.71
C VAL A 297 19.43 8.28 -4.69
N TRP A 298 19.74 7.07 -4.22
CA TRP A 298 18.94 6.38 -3.19
C TRP A 298 19.09 7.03 -1.81
N ALA A 299 20.30 7.51 -1.47
CA ALA A 299 20.54 8.26 -0.23
C ALA A 299 19.74 9.57 -0.20
N ALA A 300 19.69 10.30 -1.32
CA ALA A 300 18.94 11.54 -1.44
C ALA A 300 17.42 11.29 -1.33
N ASP A 301 16.89 10.24 -1.98
CA ASP A 301 15.47 9.86 -1.86
C ASP A 301 15.13 9.48 -0.42
N TYR A 302 16.00 8.72 0.25
CA TYR A 302 15.80 8.35 1.66
C TYR A 302 15.82 9.57 2.59
N ALA A 303 16.74 10.51 2.39
CA ALA A 303 16.80 11.74 3.17
C ALA A 303 15.52 12.59 2.99
N ASN A 304 14.99 12.67 1.77
CA ASN A 304 13.72 13.33 1.50
C ASN A 304 12.55 12.62 2.24
N MET A 305 12.56 11.30 2.24
CA MET A 305 11.55 10.53 2.96
C MET A 305 11.66 10.73 4.48
N GLN A 306 12.87 10.74 5.05
CA GLN A 306 13.09 11.02 6.47
C GLN A 306 12.53 12.37 6.90
N SER A 307 12.69 13.39 6.08
CA SER A 307 12.24 14.75 6.40
C SER A 307 10.75 14.98 6.23
N SER A 308 10.06 14.19 5.37
CA SER A 308 8.70 14.49 4.94
C SER A 308 7.67 13.41 5.26
N MET A 309 8.10 12.16 5.43
CA MET A 309 7.17 11.02 5.54
C MET A 309 7.35 10.18 6.80
N ILE A 310 8.58 10.07 7.35
CA ILE A 310 8.83 9.28 8.56
C ILE A 310 8.51 10.15 9.78
N TYR A 311 7.71 9.62 10.69
CA TYR A 311 7.35 10.26 11.96
C TYR A 311 7.88 9.50 13.18
N GLY A 312 8.35 8.28 13.01
CA GLY A 312 9.03 7.49 14.02
C GLY A 312 10.55 7.59 13.89
N GLU A 313 11.24 6.69 14.59
CA GLU A 313 12.69 6.60 14.50
C GLU A 313 13.16 6.06 13.14
N SER A 314 14.26 6.58 12.64
CA SER A 314 14.92 6.12 11.43
C SER A 314 16.42 6.16 11.59
N ILE A 315 17.13 5.24 10.93
CA ILE A 315 18.58 5.14 10.95
C ILE A 315 19.19 5.91 9.76
N SER A 316 20.50 6.18 9.80
CA SER A 316 21.18 6.77 8.64
C SER A 316 21.15 5.84 7.44
N PHE A 317 21.29 6.39 6.23
CA PHE A 317 21.28 5.59 5.00
C PHE A 317 22.39 4.54 4.99
N ASP A 318 23.59 4.85 5.46
CA ASP A 318 24.69 3.88 5.54
C ASP A 318 24.34 2.68 6.43
N LYS A 319 23.77 2.94 7.61
CA LYS A 319 23.29 1.89 8.51
C LYS A 319 22.15 1.09 7.88
N LEU A 320 21.24 1.74 7.14
CA LEU A 320 20.16 1.07 6.43
C LEU A 320 20.73 0.09 5.38
N ILE A 321 21.75 0.50 4.64
CA ILE A 321 22.43 -0.38 3.68
C ILE A 321 23.12 -1.55 4.36
N ASP A 322 23.78 -1.33 5.51
CA ASP A 322 24.36 -2.45 6.27
C ASP A 322 23.30 -3.43 6.75
N ARG A 323 22.15 -2.94 7.21
CA ARG A 323 20.99 -3.80 7.54
C ARG A 323 20.48 -4.59 6.33
N MET A 324 20.46 -3.99 5.14
CA MET A 324 20.07 -4.71 3.91
C MET A 324 21.07 -5.81 3.55
N LYS A 325 22.37 -5.63 3.76
CA LYS A 325 23.37 -6.69 3.60
C LYS A 325 23.17 -7.84 4.60
N GLU A 326 22.81 -7.52 5.85
CA GLU A 326 22.46 -8.54 6.85
C GLU A 326 21.23 -9.35 6.39
N LEU A 327 20.21 -8.65 5.85
CA LEU A 327 19.02 -9.31 5.33
C LEU A 327 19.32 -10.19 4.11
N GLU A 328 20.15 -9.74 3.16
CA GLU A 328 20.63 -10.58 2.05
C GLU A 328 21.29 -11.88 2.56
N ASN A 329 22.17 -11.74 3.57
CA ASN A 329 22.84 -12.90 4.17
C ASN A 329 21.84 -13.83 4.85
N SER A 330 20.81 -13.30 5.50
CA SER A 330 19.75 -14.11 6.12
C SER A 330 18.97 -14.93 5.09
N PHE A 331 18.67 -14.35 3.92
CA PHE A 331 18.04 -15.10 2.81
C PHE A 331 18.96 -16.19 2.26
N ARG A 332 20.25 -15.88 2.01
CA ARG A 332 21.23 -16.81 1.42
C ARG A 332 21.57 -18.00 2.33
N HIS A 333 21.43 -17.84 3.64
CA HIS A 333 21.76 -18.87 4.64
C HIS A 333 20.50 -19.45 5.31
N SER A 334 19.34 -19.31 4.72
CA SER A 334 18.06 -19.76 5.29
C SER A 334 17.76 -21.25 5.11
N LYS A 335 18.67 -22.00 4.46
CA LYS A 335 18.56 -23.47 4.24
C LYS A 335 18.97 -24.26 5.46
#